data_c6193c736adf8e622aa3edc1ec654adc
#
_entry.id   c6193c736adf8e622aa3edc1ec654adc
#
_cell.length_a   1.000
_cell.length_b   1.000
_cell.length_c   1.000
_cell.angle_alpha   90.00
_cell.angle_beta   90.00
_cell.angle_gamma   90.00
#
_symmetry.space_group_name_H-M   'P 1'
#
loop_
_entity.id
_entity.type
_entity.pdbx_description
1 polymer ?
#
loop_
_entity_poly.entity_id
_entity_poly.type
_entity_poly.pdbx_seq_one_letter_code
_entity_poly.pdbx_strand_id
1 'polypeptide(L)'
;TFTTSRGAVSANKVYGTTASNILIFVEAGEEGTDDWTAFGQSFDQDVYSNVTSMWGSPPDTDSNGKVVVLYSKFSTSHINSGFAGYFDSKDLFENESGSNGADMVHMNLYRTTDTRYTPDSTKDTLAHEMQHLIQYGYRHIDRNFSLMDTWMSEGLAECAAHFALNKALTNSIAYYKSDPDGYFRNGFPLIKWHGIAADYVLTYLFFQYIRLHATDGTNIYPQIMQTSTGDYQSIETVMKNQNSEFPTFGDLLLKFTVANLINGDDIYGYGNERTSFDMSSPPAPTSVSGVNLYSGGIMYVYTTAETVNSFSPSGQGTNISYIKVNKE
;
A
#
# COMPACT_ATOMS: atom_id res chain seq x y z
N THR A 1 9.31 -25.45 13.93
CA THR A 1 9.66 -24.25 14.73
C THR A 1 10.04 -23.14 13.76
N PHE A 2 9.53 -21.94 14.02
CA PHE A 2 9.79 -20.74 13.22
C PHE A 2 10.46 -19.67 14.10
N THR A 3 11.30 -18.87 13.49
CA THR A 3 11.82 -17.64 14.09
C THR A 3 10.85 -16.48 13.81
N THR A 4 10.53 -15.71 14.83
CA THR A 4 9.57 -14.60 14.74
C THR A 4 10.11 -13.36 15.44
N SER A 5 9.40 -12.25 15.38
CA SER A 5 9.72 -11.01 16.13
C SER A 5 9.80 -11.21 17.64
N ARG A 6 9.27 -12.31 18.15
CA ARG A 6 9.24 -12.69 19.57
C ARG A 6 10.27 -13.78 19.92
N GLY A 7 11.02 -14.26 18.94
CA GLY A 7 11.94 -15.40 19.04
C GLY A 7 11.37 -16.67 18.44
N ALA A 8 11.88 -17.82 18.84
CA ALA A 8 11.48 -19.11 18.31
C ALA A 8 10.07 -19.50 18.79
N VAL A 9 9.20 -19.89 17.88
CA VAL A 9 7.83 -20.37 18.14
C VAL A 9 7.61 -21.72 17.50
N SER A 10 6.95 -22.63 18.23
CA SER A 10 6.42 -23.87 17.64
C SER A 10 5.06 -23.58 17.02
N ALA A 11 4.79 -24.14 15.84
CA ALA A 11 3.53 -23.95 15.14
C ALA A 11 3.06 -25.29 14.53
N ASN A 12 1.75 -25.45 14.45
CA ASN A 12 1.09 -26.59 13.82
C ASN A 12 0.59 -26.21 12.43
N LYS A 13 0.79 -27.10 11.46
CA LYS A 13 0.22 -26.92 10.13
C LYS A 13 -1.28 -27.15 10.18
N VAL A 14 -2.06 -26.13 9.82
CA VAL A 14 -3.53 -26.15 9.84
C VAL A 14 -4.14 -26.21 8.44
N TYR A 15 -3.37 -25.80 7.41
CA TYR A 15 -3.78 -25.89 6.02
C TYR A 15 -2.59 -26.18 5.10
N GLY A 16 -2.85 -26.82 3.98
CA GLY A 16 -1.93 -27.06 2.90
C GLY A 16 -1.89 -28.52 2.50
N THR A 17 -2.27 -28.77 1.25
CA THR A 17 -2.24 -30.07 0.57
C THR A 17 -1.19 -30.06 -0.53
N THR A 18 -1.03 -31.17 -1.23
CA THR A 18 -0.13 -31.25 -2.40
C THR A 18 -0.57 -30.26 -3.50
N ALA A 19 -1.87 -30.01 -3.62
CA ALA A 19 -2.45 -29.14 -4.65
C ALA A 19 -2.59 -27.65 -4.25
N SER A 20 -2.32 -27.29 -2.98
CA SER A 20 -2.40 -25.90 -2.53
C SER A 20 -1.15 -25.11 -2.90
N ASN A 21 -1.29 -23.79 -3.11
CA ASN A 21 -0.18 -22.88 -3.35
C ASN A 21 0.39 -22.28 -2.05
N ILE A 22 -0.34 -22.44 -0.93
CA ILE A 22 0.08 -21.95 0.38
C ILE A 22 0.08 -23.05 1.43
N LEU A 23 0.90 -22.85 2.47
CA LEU A 23 0.91 -23.63 3.71
C LEU A 23 0.60 -22.68 4.87
N ILE A 24 -0.45 -22.96 5.65
CA ILE A 24 -0.75 -22.17 6.83
C ILE A 24 -0.32 -22.92 8.08
N PHE A 25 0.49 -22.23 8.88
CA PHE A 25 0.90 -22.65 10.21
C PHE A 25 0.34 -21.68 11.25
N VAL A 26 -0.08 -22.21 12.37
CA VAL A 26 -0.55 -21.42 13.52
C VAL A 26 0.27 -21.79 14.74
N GLU A 27 0.68 -20.81 15.53
CA GLU A 27 1.40 -21.01 16.79
C GLU A 27 0.67 -22.04 17.66
N ALA A 28 1.43 -23.02 18.15
CA ALA A 28 0.87 -24.17 18.86
C ALA A 28 0.08 -23.74 20.12
N GLY A 29 -1.16 -24.17 20.19
CA GLY A 29 -2.11 -23.81 21.24
C GLY A 29 -2.91 -22.53 20.97
N GLU A 30 -2.68 -21.89 19.83
CA GLU A 30 -3.37 -20.66 19.40
C GLU A 30 -4.30 -20.87 18.19
N GLU A 31 -4.54 -22.11 17.78
CA GLU A 31 -5.38 -22.44 16.61
C GLU A 31 -6.82 -21.93 16.77
N GLY A 32 -7.31 -21.90 18.02
CA GLY A 32 -8.68 -21.46 18.33
C GLY A 32 -9.73 -22.38 17.75
N THR A 33 -10.89 -21.82 17.45
CA THR A 33 -12.04 -22.51 16.81
C THR A 33 -12.22 -22.09 15.35
N ASP A 34 -11.25 -21.41 14.75
CA ASP A 34 -11.32 -20.91 13.39
C ASP A 34 -11.29 -22.07 12.38
N ASP A 35 -12.05 -21.95 11.30
CA ASP A 35 -11.99 -22.88 10.18
C ASP A 35 -10.83 -22.54 9.23
N TRP A 36 -9.63 -22.91 9.65
CA TRP A 36 -8.40 -22.70 8.87
C TRP A 36 -8.41 -23.39 7.51
N THR A 37 -9.16 -24.49 7.39
CA THR A 37 -9.27 -25.18 6.10
C THR A 37 -10.11 -24.37 5.13
N ALA A 38 -11.30 -23.91 5.54
CA ALA A 38 -12.13 -23.05 4.69
C ALA A 38 -11.43 -21.74 4.34
N PHE A 39 -10.76 -21.10 5.32
CA PHE A 39 -9.96 -19.90 5.08
C PHE A 39 -8.85 -20.15 4.05
N GLY A 40 -8.05 -21.19 4.25
CA GLY A 40 -6.92 -21.51 3.36
C GLY A 40 -7.38 -21.82 1.94
N GLN A 41 -8.49 -22.55 1.77
CA GLN A 41 -9.08 -22.81 0.46
C GLN A 41 -9.55 -21.54 -0.22
N SER A 42 -10.27 -20.68 0.49
CA SER A 42 -10.74 -19.39 -0.04
C SER A 42 -9.58 -18.47 -0.41
N PHE A 43 -8.55 -18.40 0.42
CA PHE A 43 -7.37 -17.59 0.12
C PHE A 43 -6.62 -18.12 -1.12
N ASP A 44 -6.39 -19.42 -1.17
CA ASP A 44 -5.64 -20.06 -2.26
C ASP A 44 -6.36 -19.93 -3.61
N GLN A 45 -7.68 -20.07 -3.63
CA GLN A 45 -8.48 -19.99 -4.85
C GLN A 45 -8.67 -18.54 -5.33
N ASP A 46 -8.98 -17.64 -4.42
CA ASP A 46 -9.40 -16.29 -4.76
C ASP A 46 -8.23 -15.30 -4.66
N VAL A 47 -7.59 -15.21 -3.50
CA VAL A 47 -6.64 -14.13 -3.21
C VAL A 47 -5.27 -14.42 -3.83
N TYR A 48 -4.72 -15.61 -3.62
CA TYR A 48 -3.43 -16.02 -4.20
C TYR A 48 -3.45 -15.90 -5.72
N SER A 49 -4.50 -16.44 -6.35
CA SER A 49 -4.67 -16.38 -7.80
C SER A 49 -4.72 -14.92 -8.33
N ASN A 50 -5.48 -14.04 -7.65
CA ASN A 50 -5.59 -12.64 -8.04
C ASN A 50 -4.26 -11.89 -7.88
N VAL A 51 -3.56 -12.08 -6.75
CA VAL A 51 -2.26 -11.43 -6.51
C VAL A 51 -1.22 -11.90 -7.52
N THR A 52 -1.09 -13.22 -7.74
CA THR A 52 -0.07 -13.75 -8.64
C THR A 52 -0.36 -13.45 -10.11
N SER A 53 -1.62 -13.39 -10.53
CA SER A 53 -1.98 -13.00 -11.89
C SER A 53 -1.57 -11.56 -12.23
N MET A 54 -1.56 -10.69 -11.23
CA MET A 54 -1.20 -9.28 -11.39
C MET A 54 0.29 -9.02 -11.20
N TRP A 55 0.89 -9.58 -10.14
CA TRP A 55 2.23 -9.22 -9.71
C TRP A 55 3.31 -10.24 -10.11
N GLY A 56 2.92 -11.42 -10.56
CA GLY A 56 3.80 -12.54 -10.86
C GLY A 56 3.90 -13.53 -9.71
N SER A 57 4.76 -14.55 -9.88
CA SER A 57 4.95 -15.60 -8.89
C SER A 57 5.83 -15.12 -7.73
N PRO A 58 5.56 -15.58 -6.50
CA PRO A 58 6.51 -15.43 -5.40
C PRO A 58 7.81 -16.21 -5.70
N PRO A 59 8.93 -15.89 -5.04
CA PRO A 59 10.11 -16.73 -5.06
C PRO A 59 9.79 -18.09 -4.45
N ASP A 60 10.60 -19.11 -4.77
CA ASP A 60 10.47 -20.47 -4.22
C ASP A 60 11.82 -20.86 -3.59
N THR A 61 12.08 -20.24 -2.44
CA THR A 61 13.39 -20.33 -1.77
C THR A 61 13.68 -21.73 -1.26
N ASP A 62 12.68 -22.40 -0.70
CA ASP A 62 12.82 -23.76 -0.13
C ASP A 62 12.46 -24.87 -1.12
N SER A 63 12.20 -24.53 -2.38
CA SER A 63 11.87 -25.45 -3.48
C SER A 63 10.65 -26.34 -3.21
N ASN A 64 9.68 -25.85 -2.43
CA ASN A 64 8.45 -26.57 -2.12
C ASN A 64 7.25 -26.12 -2.99
N GLY A 65 7.41 -25.03 -3.78
CA GLY A 65 6.40 -24.44 -4.65
C GLY A 65 5.25 -23.79 -3.91
N LYS A 66 5.43 -23.38 -2.64
CA LYS A 66 4.35 -22.90 -1.77
C LYS A 66 4.80 -21.78 -0.86
N VAL A 67 4.00 -20.75 -0.76
CA VAL A 67 4.22 -19.69 0.24
C VAL A 67 3.82 -20.17 1.63
N VAL A 68 4.68 -19.99 2.61
CA VAL A 68 4.42 -20.28 4.01
C VAL A 68 3.75 -19.06 4.66
N VAL A 69 2.60 -19.26 5.28
CA VAL A 69 1.89 -18.24 6.07
C VAL A 69 1.91 -18.65 7.54
N LEU A 70 2.61 -17.88 8.37
CA LEU A 70 2.70 -18.15 9.80
C LEU A 70 1.83 -17.18 10.59
N TYR A 71 0.78 -17.69 11.22
CA TYR A 71 0.01 -16.97 12.20
C TYR A 71 0.58 -17.18 13.60
N SER A 72 1.07 -16.11 14.22
CA SER A 72 1.63 -16.15 15.57
C SER A 72 1.30 -14.89 16.37
N LYS A 73 1.48 -14.94 17.67
CA LYS A 73 1.48 -13.72 18.49
C LYS A 73 2.72 -12.91 18.14
N PHE A 74 2.55 -11.63 17.89
CA PHE A 74 3.68 -10.74 17.67
C PHE A 74 4.26 -10.26 19.01
N SER A 75 5.45 -9.68 18.97
CA SER A 75 6.02 -9.00 20.13
C SER A 75 5.14 -7.80 20.53
N THR A 76 5.17 -7.43 21.81
CA THR A 76 4.40 -6.29 22.32
C THR A 76 4.68 -5.00 21.56
N SER A 77 5.92 -4.78 21.11
CA SER A 77 6.27 -3.61 20.30
C SER A 77 5.56 -3.61 18.96
N HIS A 78 5.51 -4.73 18.24
CA HIS A 78 4.78 -4.85 16.98
C HIS A 78 3.27 -4.69 17.15
N ILE A 79 2.70 -5.30 18.18
CA ILE A 79 1.28 -5.15 18.51
C ILE A 79 0.95 -3.68 18.79
N ASN A 80 1.73 -3.00 19.61
CA ASN A 80 1.52 -1.58 19.94
C ASN A 80 1.69 -0.64 18.74
N SER A 81 2.49 -1.03 17.76
CA SER A 81 2.65 -0.31 16.48
C SER A 81 1.55 -0.65 15.47
N GLY A 82 0.60 -1.52 15.80
CA GLY A 82 -0.54 -1.86 14.96
C GLY A 82 -0.25 -2.84 13.83
N PHE A 83 0.90 -3.51 13.84
CA PHE A 83 1.24 -4.49 12.80
C PHE A 83 0.26 -5.67 12.80
N ALA A 84 -0.41 -5.86 11.67
CA ALA A 84 -1.29 -7.00 11.42
C ALA A 84 -0.57 -8.15 10.67
N GLY A 85 0.49 -7.82 9.94
CA GLY A 85 1.38 -8.75 9.25
C GLY A 85 2.73 -8.11 8.97
N TYR A 86 3.67 -8.86 8.45
CA TYR A 86 4.89 -8.38 7.84
C TYR A 86 5.54 -9.46 6.96
N PHE A 87 6.20 -9.01 5.91
CA PHE A 87 7.19 -9.76 5.17
C PHE A 87 8.60 -9.43 5.69
N ASP A 88 9.43 -10.46 5.95
CA ASP A 88 10.82 -10.28 6.32
C ASP A 88 11.73 -10.88 5.26
N SER A 89 12.42 -10.04 4.50
CA SER A 89 13.27 -10.48 3.39
C SER A 89 14.40 -11.41 3.81
N LYS A 90 14.82 -11.40 5.07
CA LYS A 90 15.85 -12.32 5.56
C LYS A 90 15.41 -13.79 5.51
N ASP A 91 14.08 -14.05 5.60
CA ASP A 91 13.55 -15.41 5.54
C ASP A 91 13.83 -16.11 4.20
N LEU A 92 14.13 -15.34 3.16
CA LEU A 92 14.52 -15.85 1.85
C LEU A 92 15.98 -16.36 1.77
N PHE A 93 16.78 -16.21 2.82
CA PHE A 93 18.20 -16.53 2.81
C PHE A 93 18.55 -17.54 3.90
N GLU A 94 18.68 -18.83 3.56
CA GLU A 94 18.93 -19.93 4.52
C GLU A 94 20.10 -19.68 5.49
N ASN A 95 21.12 -18.96 5.05
CA ASN A 95 22.33 -18.71 5.85
C ASN A 95 22.28 -17.46 6.71
N GLU A 96 21.18 -16.71 6.67
CA GLU A 96 21.01 -15.52 7.49
C GLU A 96 20.58 -15.90 8.93
N SER A 97 21.22 -15.26 9.90
CA SER A 97 20.88 -15.50 11.32
C SER A 97 19.43 -15.09 11.60
N GLY A 98 18.65 -16.04 12.09
CA GLY A 98 17.23 -15.82 12.39
C GLY A 98 16.30 -15.92 11.17
N SER A 99 16.81 -16.33 10.03
CA SER A 99 16.02 -16.71 8.85
C SER A 99 15.23 -18.00 9.11
N ASN A 100 14.11 -18.14 8.42
CA ASN A 100 13.35 -19.38 8.34
C ASN A 100 13.70 -20.21 7.09
N GLY A 101 14.46 -19.66 6.15
CA GLY A 101 14.86 -20.33 4.91
C GLY A 101 13.64 -20.69 4.05
N ALA A 102 12.66 -19.81 3.97
CA ALA A 102 11.42 -20.03 3.25
C ALA A 102 10.84 -18.73 2.68
N ASP A 103 10.10 -18.83 1.60
CA ASP A 103 9.27 -17.75 1.10
C ASP A 103 8.00 -17.66 1.95
N MET A 104 8.00 -16.75 2.90
CA MET A 104 6.98 -16.71 3.92
C MET A 104 6.49 -15.31 4.31
N VAL A 105 5.32 -15.31 4.93
CA VAL A 105 4.65 -14.11 5.48
C VAL A 105 4.27 -14.38 6.93
N HIS A 106 4.49 -13.39 7.77
CA HIS A 106 4.12 -13.44 9.17
C HIS A 106 2.82 -12.67 9.41
N MET A 107 1.84 -13.32 10.04
CA MET A 107 0.54 -12.76 10.35
C MET A 107 0.30 -12.73 11.85
N ASN A 108 -0.23 -11.63 12.34
CA ASN A 108 -0.51 -11.46 13.76
C ASN A 108 -1.85 -12.08 14.15
N LEU A 109 -1.89 -12.76 15.29
CA LEU A 109 -3.12 -13.32 15.84
C LEU A 109 -3.92 -12.33 16.71
N TYR A 110 -3.31 -11.26 17.20
CA TYR A 110 -3.92 -10.39 18.20
C TYR A 110 -3.74 -8.90 17.89
N ARG A 111 -4.80 -8.14 18.16
CA ARG A 111 -4.79 -6.69 18.18
C ARG A 111 -4.26 -6.15 19.52
N THR A 112 -4.05 -4.85 19.59
CA THR A 112 -3.55 -4.14 20.79
C THR A 112 -4.41 -4.33 22.06
N THR A 113 -5.68 -4.76 21.91
CA THR A 113 -6.64 -4.95 23.02
C THR A 113 -6.84 -6.41 23.39
N ASP A 114 -5.89 -7.27 23.07
CA ASP A 114 -6.00 -8.74 23.20
C ASP A 114 -7.18 -9.36 22.43
N THR A 115 -7.80 -8.57 21.53
CA THR A 115 -8.83 -9.08 20.64
C THR A 115 -8.18 -9.88 19.53
N ARG A 116 -8.58 -11.14 19.40
CA ARG A 116 -8.08 -12.00 18.35
C ARG A 116 -8.54 -11.53 16.97
N TYR A 117 -7.66 -11.56 16.02
CA TYR A 117 -8.01 -11.47 14.60
C TYR A 117 -8.69 -12.76 14.17
N THR A 118 -9.76 -12.66 13.38
CA THR A 118 -10.24 -13.83 12.64
C THR A 118 -9.42 -13.97 11.36
N PRO A 119 -9.22 -15.19 10.82
CA PRO A 119 -8.49 -15.36 9.56
C PRO A 119 -9.06 -14.47 8.44
N ASP A 120 -10.37 -14.42 8.29
CA ASP A 120 -11.04 -13.59 7.28
C ASP A 120 -10.76 -12.08 7.45
N SER A 121 -10.55 -11.60 8.67
CA SER A 121 -10.25 -10.19 8.92
C SER A 121 -8.83 -9.78 8.56
N THR A 122 -8.00 -10.72 8.16
CA THR A 122 -6.58 -10.50 7.81
C THR A 122 -6.27 -10.81 6.34
N LYS A 123 -7.28 -11.13 5.53
CA LYS A 123 -7.10 -11.44 4.10
C LYS A 123 -6.45 -10.32 3.31
N ASP A 124 -6.85 -9.07 3.59
CA ASP A 124 -6.29 -7.87 2.99
C ASP A 124 -4.81 -7.71 3.36
N THR A 125 -4.49 -7.84 4.64
CA THR A 125 -3.10 -7.80 5.10
C THR A 125 -2.28 -8.92 4.49
N LEU A 126 -2.80 -10.13 4.40
CA LEU A 126 -2.06 -11.25 3.80
C LEU A 126 -1.78 -11.01 2.30
N ALA A 127 -2.73 -10.42 1.57
CA ALA A 127 -2.51 -10.03 0.17
C ALA A 127 -1.46 -8.92 0.04
N HIS A 128 -1.47 -7.96 0.96
CA HIS A 128 -0.49 -6.88 1.07
C HIS A 128 0.93 -7.45 1.26
N GLU A 129 1.13 -8.29 2.28
CA GLU A 129 2.44 -8.87 2.60
C GLU A 129 2.93 -9.82 1.50
N MET A 130 2.02 -10.54 0.86
CA MET A 130 2.35 -11.39 -0.27
C MET A 130 2.85 -10.57 -1.48
N GLN A 131 2.33 -9.36 -1.69
CA GLN A 131 2.83 -8.47 -2.73
C GLN A 131 4.28 -8.04 -2.43
N HIS A 132 4.62 -7.73 -1.17
CA HIS A 132 6.00 -7.42 -0.79
C HIS A 132 6.95 -8.59 -1.05
N LEU A 133 6.54 -9.81 -0.72
CA LEU A 133 7.30 -11.03 -1.01
C LEU A 133 7.58 -11.17 -2.52
N ILE A 134 6.55 -11.03 -3.36
CA ILE A 134 6.68 -11.11 -4.83
C ILE A 134 7.59 -9.98 -5.35
N GLN A 135 7.37 -8.76 -4.91
CA GLN A 135 8.16 -7.60 -5.33
C GLN A 135 9.64 -7.76 -4.99
N TYR A 136 9.94 -8.21 -3.78
CA TYR A 136 11.32 -8.43 -3.34
C TYR A 136 11.98 -9.55 -4.15
N GLY A 137 11.29 -10.67 -4.34
CA GLY A 137 11.74 -11.79 -5.18
C GLY A 137 12.10 -11.33 -6.59
N TYR A 138 11.15 -10.70 -7.27
CA TYR A 138 11.36 -10.22 -8.64
C TYR A 138 12.49 -9.19 -8.74
N ARG A 139 12.46 -8.15 -7.89
CA ARG A 139 13.39 -7.02 -8.03
C ARG A 139 14.78 -7.36 -7.53
N HIS A 140 14.87 -7.93 -6.33
CA HIS A 140 16.15 -8.09 -5.66
C HIS A 140 16.82 -9.42 -5.98
N ILE A 141 16.07 -10.53 -5.94
CA ILE A 141 16.62 -11.88 -6.17
C ILE A 141 16.84 -12.12 -7.67
N ASP A 142 15.81 -11.95 -8.49
CA ASP A 142 15.87 -12.33 -9.91
C ASP A 142 16.62 -11.32 -10.77
N ARG A 143 16.51 -10.02 -10.47
CA ARG A 143 16.98 -8.93 -11.32
C ARG A 143 18.13 -8.13 -10.72
N ASN A 144 18.41 -8.27 -9.45
CA ASN A 144 19.40 -7.46 -8.73
C ASN A 144 19.15 -5.94 -8.90
N PHE A 145 17.87 -5.54 -8.92
CA PHE A 145 17.45 -4.15 -8.94
C PHE A 145 17.48 -3.57 -7.51
N SER A 146 17.57 -2.25 -7.41
CA SER A 146 17.41 -1.56 -6.13
C SER A 146 16.02 -1.81 -5.54
N LEU A 147 15.90 -1.79 -4.22
CA LEU A 147 14.61 -1.76 -3.55
C LEU A 147 13.82 -0.53 -4.01
N MET A 148 12.51 -0.64 -3.95
CA MET A 148 11.65 0.52 -4.19
C MET A 148 11.64 1.43 -2.97
N ASP A 149 11.44 2.73 -3.19
CA ASP A 149 11.11 3.67 -2.11
C ASP A 149 9.89 3.14 -1.34
N THR A 150 9.94 3.25 -0.01
CA THR A 150 8.93 2.64 0.87
C THR A 150 7.51 3.08 0.50
N TRP A 151 7.29 4.36 0.24
CA TRP A 151 5.96 4.86 -0.14
C TRP A 151 5.40 4.20 -1.43
N MET A 152 6.28 3.83 -2.36
CA MET A 152 5.87 3.13 -3.58
C MET A 152 5.59 1.65 -3.32
N SER A 153 6.47 1.01 -2.54
CA SER A 153 6.30 -0.40 -2.15
C SER A 153 4.99 -0.60 -1.41
N GLU A 154 4.71 0.24 -0.41
CA GLU A 154 3.47 0.19 0.36
C GLU A 154 2.23 0.51 -0.50
N GLY A 155 2.33 1.49 -1.39
CA GLY A 155 1.22 1.82 -2.29
C GLY A 155 0.84 0.69 -3.24
N LEU A 156 1.82 -0.05 -3.74
CA LEU A 156 1.58 -1.24 -4.56
C LEU A 156 0.99 -2.38 -3.73
N ALA A 157 1.40 -2.54 -2.49
CA ALA A 157 0.87 -3.56 -1.57
C ALA A 157 -0.58 -3.25 -1.16
N GLU A 158 -0.93 -1.99 -0.87
CA GLU A 158 -2.31 -1.56 -0.65
C GLU A 158 -3.20 -1.83 -1.87
N CYS A 159 -2.65 -1.65 -3.09
CA CYS A 159 -3.35 -2.00 -4.31
C CYS A 159 -3.56 -3.52 -4.44
N ALA A 160 -2.62 -4.34 -4.01
CA ALA A 160 -2.79 -5.80 -4.00
C ALA A 160 -3.94 -6.21 -3.06
N ALA A 161 -4.03 -5.62 -1.87
CA ALA A 161 -5.15 -5.83 -0.96
C ALA A 161 -6.49 -5.46 -1.61
N HIS A 162 -6.56 -4.31 -2.28
CA HIS A 162 -7.77 -3.87 -3.01
C HIS A 162 -8.21 -4.90 -4.07
N PHE A 163 -7.28 -5.30 -4.95
CA PHE A 163 -7.62 -6.15 -6.10
C PHE A 163 -7.83 -7.61 -5.72
N ALA A 164 -7.05 -8.12 -4.78
CA ALA A 164 -7.22 -9.48 -4.30
C ALA A 164 -8.62 -9.73 -3.75
N LEU A 165 -9.20 -8.72 -3.08
CA LEU A 165 -10.54 -8.79 -2.50
C LEU A 165 -11.62 -8.20 -3.41
N ASN A 166 -11.26 -7.63 -4.55
CA ASN A 166 -12.14 -6.87 -5.44
C ASN A 166 -12.98 -5.84 -4.67
N LYS A 167 -12.32 -5.10 -3.77
CA LYS A 167 -12.98 -4.17 -2.86
C LYS A 167 -12.10 -2.95 -2.57
N ALA A 168 -12.64 -1.76 -2.81
CA ALA A 168 -11.98 -0.52 -2.44
C ALA A 168 -11.74 -0.44 -0.92
N LEU A 169 -10.59 0.11 -0.52
CA LEU A 169 -10.23 0.31 0.89
C LEU A 169 -10.98 1.53 1.44
N THR A 170 -12.27 1.34 1.73
CA THR A 170 -13.17 2.42 2.16
C THR A 170 -12.74 3.10 3.45
N ASN A 171 -12.05 2.38 4.34
CA ASN A 171 -11.49 2.96 5.56
C ASN A 171 -10.41 3.99 5.26
N SER A 172 -9.56 3.74 4.26
CA SER A 172 -8.53 4.69 3.80
C SER A 172 -9.15 5.96 3.23
N ILE A 173 -10.22 5.81 2.43
CA ILE A 173 -10.97 6.95 1.88
C ILE A 173 -11.62 7.76 3.01
N ALA A 174 -12.26 7.09 3.97
CA ALA A 174 -12.89 7.74 5.13
C ALA A 174 -11.86 8.46 6.01
N TYR A 175 -10.69 7.86 6.22
CA TYR A 175 -9.59 8.48 6.96
C TYR A 175 -9.10 9.76 6.27
N TYR A 176 -8.88 9.73 4.94
CA TYR A 176 -8.50 10.92 4.18
C TYR A 176 -9.53 12.05 4.34
N LYS A 177 -10.81 11.74 4.16
CA LYS A 177 -11.91 12.73 4.23
C LYS A 177 -12.04 13.36 5.62
N SER A 178 -11.93 12.57 6.67
CA SER A 178 -12.07 13.01 8.04
C SER A 178 -10.83 13.73 8.58
N ASP A 179 -9.65 13.34 8.07
CA ASP A 179 -8.33 13.85 8.48
C ASP A 179 -8.22 14.00 10.01
N PRO A 180 -8.41 12.90 10.77
CA PRO A 180 -8.58 12.98 12.21
C PRO A 180 -7.35 13.57 12.93
N ASP A 181 -6.17 13.36 12.35
CA ASP A 181 -4.89 13.81 12.89
C ASP A 181 -4.42 15.15 12.29
N GLY A 182 -5.15 15.68 11.31
CA GLY A 182 -4.84 16.95 10.67
C GLY A 182 -3.66 16.92 9.70
N TYR A 183 -3.24 15.75 9.26
CA TYR A 183 -2.06 15.61 8.38
C TYR A 183 -2.31 16.21 6.99
N PHE A 184 -3.40 15.85 6.35
CA PHE A 184 -3.66 16.26 4.96
C PHE A 184 -3.94 17.75 4.85
N ARG A 185 -4.66 18.34 5.81
CA ARG A 185 -4.91 19.79 5.85
C ARG A 185 -3.64 20.61 6.08
N ASN A 186 -2.58 20.00 6.62
CA ASN A 186 -1.31 20.65 6.89
C ASN A 186 -0.22 20.31 5.87
N GLY A 187 -0.59 19.76 4.71
CA GLY A 187 0.33 19.56 3.60
C GLY A 187 1.18 18.31 3.69
N PHE A 188 0.55 17.18 4.04
CA PHE A 188 1.23 15.90 4.15
C PHE A 188 1.85 15.47 2.81
N PRO A 189 3.13 15.06 2.80
CA PRO A 189 3.83 14.71 1.57
C PRO A 189 3.57 13.27 1.13
N LEU A 190 3.40 13.04 -0.18
CA LEU A 190 3.28 11.71 -0.74
C LEU A 190 4.58 10.89 -0.67
N ILE A 191 5.70 11.54 -1.02
CA ILE A 191 6.96 10.82 -1.27
C ILE A 191 7.87 10.68 -0.04
N LYS A 192 7.50 11.29 1.09
CA LYS A 192 8.25 11.19 2.33
C LYS A 192 7.53 10.27 3.30
N TRP A 193 8.11 9.11 3.56
CA TRP A 193 7.54 8.10 4.43
C TRP A 193 7.78 8.39 5.92
N HIS A 194 6.74 8.29 6.74
CA HIS A 194 6.78 8.49 8.19
C HIS A 194 6.38 7.24 8.98
N GLY A 195 5.80 6.23 8.33
CA GLY A 195 5.33 4.99 8.95
C GLY A 195 4.02 5.15 9.74
N ILE A 196 3.13 6.03 9.29
CA ILE A 196 1.83 6.29 9.91
C ILE A 196 0.68 6.05 8.93
N ALA A 197 -0.54 5.89 9.44
CA ALA A 197 -1.72 5.59 8.61
C ALA A 197 -1.91 6.56 7.43
N ALA A 198 -1.56 7.85 7.58
CA ALA A 198 -1.68 8.84 6.52
C ALA A 198 -0.80 8.52 5.29
N ASP A 199 0.38 7.92 5.49
CA ASP A 199 1.25 7.49 4.39
C ASP A 199 0.57 6.42 3.53
N TYR A 200 0.05 5.37 4.16
CA TYR A 200 -0.68 4.28 3.48
C TYR A 200 -1.88 4.79 2.71
N VAL A 201 -2.65 5.66 3.34
CA VAL A 201 -3.84 6.27 2.72
C VAL A 201 -3.49 7.07 1.48
N LEU A 202 -2.50 7.96 1.59
CA LEU A 202 -2.17 8.87 0.48
C LEU A 202 -1.56 8.11 -0.70
N THR A 203 -0.68 7.15 -0.42
CA THR A 203 -0.06 6.34 -1.47
C THR A 203 -1.07 5.41 -2.14
N TYR A 204 -2.00 4.80 -1.39
CA TYR A 204 -3.10 4.03 -1.96
C TYR A 204 -3.94 4.86 -2.94
N LEU A 205 -4.38 6.05 -2.52
CA LEU A 205 -5.17 6.95 -3.38
C LEU A 205 -4.40 7.36 -4.63
N PHE A 206 -3.11 7.65 -4.50
CA PHE A 206 -2.26 7.99 -5.63
C PHE A 206 -2.14 6.85 -6.65
N PHE A 207 -1.90 5.62 -6.18
CA PHE A 207 -1.81 4.46 -7.08
C PHE A 207 -3.16 4.11 -7.72
N GLN A 208 -4.28 4.32 -7.04
CA GLN A 208 -5.60 4.19 -7.65
C GLN A 208 -5.83 5.27 -8.72
N TYR A 209 -5.42 6.50 -8.45
CA TYR A 209 -5.52 7.58 -9.42
C TYR A 209 -4.74 7.27 -10.71
N ILE A 210 -3.47 6.87 -10.60
CA ILE A 210 -2.67 6.57 -11.80
C ILE A 210 -3.24 5.38 -12.61
N ARG A 211 -3.76 4.36 -11.93
CA ARG A 211 -4.41 3.22 -12.59
C ARG A 211 -5.60 3.65 -13.44
N LEU A 212 -6.44 4.52 -12.90
CA LEU A 212 -7.65 4.98 -13.58
C LEU A 212 -7.37 5.84 -14.82
N HIS A 213 -6.19 6.44 -14.87
CA HIS A 213 -5.76 7.29 -15.98
C HIS A 213 -4.72 6.65 -16.90
N ALA A 214 -4.31 5.42 -16.62
CA ALA A 214 -3.45 4.65 -17.49
C ALA A 214 -4.25 3.90 -18.55
N THR A 215 -3.74 3.83 -19.77
CA THR A 215 -4.35 3.06 -20.87
C THR A 215 -4.43 1.56 -20.51
N ASP A 216 -3.40 1.04 -19.85
CA ASP A 216 -3.31 -0.37 -19.46
C ASP A 216 -4.01 -0.69 -18.12
N GLY A 217 -4.62 0.31 -17.48
CA GLY A 217 -5.34 0.13 -16.22
C GLY A 217 -4.45 -0.48 -15.13
N THR A 218 -4.88 -1.58 -14.53
CA THR A 218 -4.14 -2.27 -13.46
C THR A 218 -2.79 -2.82 -13.90
N ASN A 219 -2.57 -3.06 -15.20
CA ASN A 219 -1.29 -3.57 -15.70
C ASN A 219 -0.13 -2.58 -15.54
N ILE A 220 -0.39 -1.33 -15.16
CA ILE A 220 0.69 -0.39 -14.83
C ILE A 220 1.47 -0.79 -13.57
N TYR A 221 0.85 -1.47 -12.64
CA TYR A 221 1.51 -1.84 -11.38
C TYR A 221 2.70 -2.77 -11.60
N PRO A 222 2.53 -3.92 -12.27
CA PRO A 222 3.70 -4.73 -12.64
C PRO A 222 4.68 -3.97 -13.53
N GLN A 223 4.25 -3.09 -14.43
CA GLN A 223 5.17 -2.29 -15.24
C GLN A 223 6.04 -1.37 -14.37
N ILE A 224 5.47 -0.69 -13.37
CA ILE A 224 6.21 0.13 -12.42
C ILE A 224 7.17 -0.74 -11.58
N MET A 225 6.70 -1.87 -11.07
CA MET A 225 7.53 -2.81 -10.31
C MET A 225 8.71 -3.34 -11.12
N GLN A 226 8.54 -3.52 -12.43
CA GLN A 226 9.54 -4.10 -13.34
C GLN A 226 10.56 -3.10 -13.86
N THR A 227 10.44 -1.80 -13.58
CA THR A 227 11.48 -0.82 -13.93
C THR A 227 12.74 -1.06 -13.10
N SER A 228 13.91 -0.73 -13.62
CA SER A 228 15.18 -0.91 -12.89
C SER A 228 15.38 0.10 -11.75
N THR A 229 14.76 1.28 -11.86
CA THR A 229 14.74 2.30 -10.78
C THR A 229 13.68 1.96 -9.74
N GLY A 230 13.93 2.36 -8.48
CA GLY A 230 13.02 2.10 -7.37
C GLY A 230 12.33 3.35 -6.82
N ASP A 231 12.44 4.48 -7.48
CA ASP A 231 11.92 5.78 -7.07
C ASP A 231 10.79 6.28 -8.00
N TYR A 232 10.32 7.50 -7.80
CA TYR A 232 9.26 8.13 -8.60
C TYR A 232 9.54 8.14 -10.11
N GLN A 233 10.80 8.02 -10.55
CA GLN A 233 11.16 7.96 -11.97
C GLN A 233 10.61 6.68 -12.63
N SER A 234 10.40 5.63 -11.87
CA SER A 234 9.68 4.43 -12.32
C SER A 234 8.28 4.76 -12.81
N ILE A 235 7.55 5.53 -11.99
CA ILE A 235 6.18 5.97 -12.30
C ILE A 235 6.18 6.91 -13.50
N GLU A 236 7.08 7.89 -13.52
CA GLU A 236 7.19 8.82 -14.65
C GLU A 236 7.48 8.07 -15.95
N THR A 237 8.41 7.10 -15.92
CA THR A 237 8.77 6.30 -17.10
C THR A 237 7.60 5.53 -17.66
N VAL A 238 6.77 4.93 -16.80
CA VAL A 238 5.58 4.18 -17.22
C VAL A 238 4.48 5.13 -17.66
N MET A 239 4.10 6.11 -16.85
CA MET A 239 2.93 6.94 -17.07
C MET A 239 3.03 7.84 -18.30
N LYS A 240 4.20 8.37 -18.64
CA LYS A 240 4.37 9.16 -19.88
C LYS A 240 4.06 8.37 -21.17
N ASN A 241 4.19 7.05 -21.12
CA ASN A 241 3.86 6.16 -22.24
C ASN A 241 2.39 5.72 -22.22
N GLN A 242 1.73 5.86 -21.08
CA GLN A 242 0.34 5.46 -20.88
C GLN A 242 -0.65 6.59 -21.18
N ASN A 243 -0.25 7.82 -20.85
CA ASN A 243 -1.12 8.97 -21.03
C ASN A 243 -0.28 10.24 -21.22
N SER A 244 -0.45 10.89 -22.37
CA SER A 244 0.29 12.11 -22.75
C SER A 244 0.02 13.31 -21.83
N GLU A 245 -1.03 13.25 -21.01
CA GLU A 245 -1.33 14.26 -19.99
C GLU A 245 -0.36 14.22 -18.80
N PHE A 246 0.47 13.18 -18.69
CA PHE A 246 1.45 13.01 -17.62
C PHE A 246 2.90 12.94 -18.14
N PRO A 247 3.41 14.02 -18.75
CA PRO A 247 4.76 14.02 -19.29
C PRO A 247 5.86 13.92 -18.20
N THR A 248 5.53 14.38 -16.98
CA THR A 248 6.44 14.32 -15.83
C THR A 248 5.70 13.87 -14.56
N PHE A 249 6.45 13.40 -13.57
CA PHE A 249 5.90 13.10 -12.25
C PHE A 249 5.28 14.33 -11.58
N GLY A 250 5.84 15.52 -11.82
CA GLY A 250 5.28 16.77 -11.31
C GLY A 250 3.90 17.08 -11.87
N ASP A 251 3.67 16.85 -13.17
CA ASP A 251 2.34 17.00 -13.79
C ASP A 251 1.34 15.99 -13.23
N LEU A 252 1.80 14.76 -13.03
CA LEU A 252 0.98 13.70 -12.45
C LEU A 252 0.55 14.04 -11.02
N LEU A 253 1.49 14.46 -10.17
CA LEU A 253 1.23 14.87 -8.79
C LEU A 253 0.28 16.06 -8.71
N LEU A 254 0.48 17.03 -9.61
CA LEU A 254 -0.37 18.22 -9.70
C LEU A 254 -1.82 17.84 -10.02
N LYS A 255 -2.05 17.00 -11.02
CA LYS A 255 -3.37 16.56 -11.44
C LYS A 255 -4.03 15.66 -10.40
N PHE A 256 -3.29 14.77 -9.76
CA PHE A 256 -3.75 14.02 -8.59
C PHE A 256 -4.27 14.93 -7.47
N THR A 257 -3.53 16.02 -7.21
CA THR A 257 -3.95 17.01 -6.21
C THR A 257 -5.29 17.64 -6.55
N VAL A 258 -5.46 18.04 -7.82
CA VAL A 258 -6.72 18.65 -8.28
C VAL A 258 -7.85 17.61 -8.28
N ALA A 259 -7.55 16.36 -8.66
CA ALA A 259 -8.52 15.27 -8.64
C ALA A 259 -9.10 15.03 -7.25
N ASN A 260 -8.27 15.08 -6.20
CA ASN A 260 -8.71 14.95 -4.82
C ASN A 260 -9.59 16.12 -4.35
N LEU A 261 -9.54 17.26 -5.03
CA LEU A 261 -10.36 18.42 -4.72
C LEU A 261 -11.68 18.43 -5.48
N ILE A 262 -11.64 18.14 -6.79
CA ILE A 262 -12.78 18.27 -7.71
C ILE A 262 -13.59 16.97 -7.78
N ASN A 263 -12.90 15.84 -7.80
CA ASN A 263 -13.47 14.50 -8.06
C ASN A 263 -14.33 14.47 -9.35
N GLY A 264 -13.76 15.00 -10.43
CA GLY A 264 -14.42 15.07 -11.74
C GLY A 264 -14.50 13.72 -12.46
N ASP A 265 -15.08 13.77 -13.66
CA ASP A 265 -15.21 12.59 -14.55
C ASP A 265 -13.97 12.38 -15.44
N ASP A 266 -13.11 13.37 -15.49
CA ASP A 266 -11.91 13.42 -16.31
C ASP A 266 -10.63 13.24 -15.51
N ILE A 267 -9.51 13.71 -16.05
CA ILE A 267 -8.18 13.68 -15.42
C ILE A 267 -8.11 14.39 -14.06
N TYR A 268 -9.09 15.21 -13.73
CA TYR A 268 -9.21 15.89 -12.44
C TYR A 268 -10.15 15.16 -11.48
N GLY A 269 -10.25 13.85 -11.57
CA GLY A 269 -11.02 13.02 -10.67
C GLY A 269 -10.68 11.54 -10.79
N TYR A 270 -11.58 10.71 -10.28
CA TYR A 270 -11.44 9.25 -10.29
C TYR A 270 -12.33 8.57 -11.36
N GLY A 271 -12.72 9.33 -12.39
CA GLY A 271 -13.43 8.83 -13.56
C GLY A 271 -14.67 8.00 -13.20
N ASN A 272 -14.79 6.83 -13.78
CA ASN A 272 -15.93 5.93 -13.56
C ASN A 272 -16.04 5.38 -12.13
N GLU A 273 -14.98 5.46 -11.33
CA GLU A 273 -14.94 5.00 -9.95
C GLU A 273 -15.09 6.12 -8.92
N ARG A 274 -15.41 7.34 -9.34
CA ARG A 274 -15.53 8.50 -8.44
C ARG A 274 -16.51 8.32 -7.28
N THR A 275 -17.51 7.46 -7.39
CA THR A 275 -18.42 7.13 -6.29
C THR A 275 -17.77 6.26 -5.24
N SER A 276 -16.85 5.38 -5.63
CA SER A 276 -16.02 4.59 -4.72
C SER A 276 -14.92 5.42 -4.09
N PHE A 277 -14.38 6.40 -4.84
CA PHE A 277 -13.37 7.35 -4.40
C PHE A 277 -13.97 8.76 -4.25
N ASP A 278 -15.05 8.88 -3.44
CA ASP A 278 -15.66 10.18 -3.17
C ASP A 278 -14.74 11.05 -2.32
N MET A 279 -13.92 11.86 -3.02
CA MET A 279 -12.95 12.79 -2.44
C MET A 279 -13.47 14.25 -2.42
N SER A 280 -14.75 14.44 -2.66
CA SER A 280 -15.35 15.77 -2.90
C SER A 280 -15.24 16.80 -1.76
N SER A 281 -14.70 16.41 -0.63
CA SER A 281 -14.54 17.29 0.54
C SER A 281 -13.20 17.03 1.23
N PRO A 282 -12.07 17.34 0.56
CA PRO A 282 -10.77 17.18 1.21
C PRO A 282 -10.66 18.14 2.41
N PRO A 283 -9.93 17.74 3.44
CA PRO A 283 -9.70 18.62 4.57
C PRO A 283 -8.87 19.84 4.13
N ALA A 284 -9.40 21.03 4.35
CA ALA A 284 -8.71 22.26 3.97
C ALA A 284 -8.96 23.39 4.99
N PRO A 285 -7.90 24.09 5.44
CA PRO A 285 -8.05 25.27 6.26
C PRO A 285 -8.54 26.47 5.44
N THR A 286 -9.16 27.44 6.14
CA THR A 286 -9.59 28.71 5.52
C THR A 286 -8.47 29.76 5.48
N SER A 287 -7.39 29.53 6.19
CA SER A 287 -6.20 30.38 6.18
C SER A 287 -4.94 29.56 6.47
N VAL A 288 -3.82 29.98 5.94
CA VAL A 288 -2.51 29.34 6.13
C VAL A 288 -1.47 30.38 6.49
N SER A 289 -0.77 30.17 7.60
CA SER A 289 0.43 30.95 7.92
C SER A 289 1.46 30.05 8.58
N GLY A 290 2.73 30.18 8.17
CA GLY A 290 3.85 29.48 8.79
C GLY A 290 3.90 27.96 8.55
N VAL A 291 3.27 27.47 7.51
CA VAL A 291 3.30 26.05 7.15
C VAL A 291 4.52 25.73 6.30
N ASN A 292 5.25 24.70 6.69
CA ASN A 292 6.34 24.17 5.90
C ASN A 292 5.82 22.97 5.06
N LEU A 293 5.76 23.17 3.75
CA LEU A 293 5.51 22.04 2.84
C LEU A 293 6.82 21.26 2.61
N TYR A 294 6.75 19.97 2.81
CA TYR A 294 7.81 19.06 2.39
C TYR A 294 7.74 18.84 0.87
N SER A 295 8.83 18.32 0.29
CA SER A 295 8.84 17.91 -1.11
C SER A 295 7.71 16.92 -1.40
N GLY A 296 6.87 17.21 -2.41
CA GLY A 296 5.66 16.45 -2.69
C GLY A 296 4.50 16.67 -1.72
N GLY A 297 4.61 17.61 -0.79
CA GLY A 297 3.52 18.00 0.10
C GLY A 297 2.46 18.83 -0.64
N ILE A 298 1.21 18.56 -0.34
CA ILE A 298 0.03 19.19 -0.97
C ILE A 298 -0.86 19.76 0.10
N MET A 299 -1.27 20.99 -0.07
CA MET A 299 -2.20 21.65 0.82
C MET A 299 -3.33 22.32 0.03
N TYR A 300 -4.55 22.15 0.50
CA TYR A 300 -5.71 22.86 0.00
C TYR A 300 -6.03 24.03 0.91
N VAL A 301 -6.45 25.15 0.33
CA VAL A 301 -6.88 26.33 1.08
C VAL A 301 -8.19 26.84 0.50
N TYR A 302 -9.25 26.89 1.30
CA TYR A 302 -10.49 27.52 0.92
C TYR A 302 -10.41 29.04 1.19
N THR A 303 -10.67 29.82 0.16
CA THR A 303 -10.60 31.28 0.27
C THR A 303 -11.59 31.94 -0.70
N THR A 304 -11.78 33.26 -0.55
CA THR A 304 -12.60 34.04 -1.49
C THR A 304 -11.87 34.28 -2.81
N ALA A 305 -12.62 34.54 -3.88
CA ALA A 305 -12.05 34.83 -5.19
C ALA A 305 -11.08 36.03 -5.17
N GLU A 306 -11.35 37.04 -4.37
CA GLU A 306 -10.48 38.22 -4.20
C GLU A 306 -9.15 37.83 -3.55
N THR A 307 -9.20 37.06 -2.49
CA THR A 307 -7.99 36.59 -1.79
C THR A 307 -7.18 35.65 -2.66
N VAL A 308 -7.81 34.76 -3.45
CA VAL A 308 -7.12 33.89 -4.42
C VAL A 308 -6.34 34.71 -5.44
N ASN A 309 -6.89 35.83 -5.91
CA ASN A 309 -6.23 36.67 -6.90
C ASN A 309 -5.01 37.44 -6.36
N SER A 310 -5.01 37.71 -5.06
CA SER A 310 -3.91 38.38 -4.36
C SER A 310 -2.94 37.43 -3.65
N PHE A 311 -3.23 36.14 -3.62
CA PHE A 311 -2.37 35.16 -2.96
C PHE A 311 -1.03 35.04 -3.68
N SER A 312 0.02 35.39 -2.96
CA SER A 312 1.39 35.17 -3.37
C SER A 312 2.10 34.44 -2.25
N PRO A 313 2.47 33.16 -2.44
CA PRO A 313 3.18 32.44 -1.40
C PRO A 313 4.54 33.11 -1.18
N SER A 314 4.76 33.68 -0.01
CA SER A 314 6.06 34.17 0.42
C SER A 314 6.83 33.02 1.06
N GLY A 315 7.29 32.07 0.25
CA GLY A 315 8.04 30.93 0.76
C GLY A 315 9.51 31.00 0.38
N GLN A 316 10.38 30.53 1.24
CA GLN A 316 11.80 30.35 0.98
C GLN A 316 12.10 29.10 0.15
N GLY A 317 11.09 28.44 -0.43
CA GLY A 317 11.25 27.24 -1.26
C GLY A 317 11.40 27.58 -2.74
N THR A 318 12.42 27.05 -3.36
CA THR A 318 12.48 26.90 -4.82
C THR A 318 11.52 25.80 -5.20
N ASN A 319 10.54 26.04 -6.07
CA ASN A 319 9.55 25.07 -6.59
C ASN A 319 8.23 24.91 -5.81
N ILE A 320 7.66 26.00 -5.33
CA ILE A 320 6.26 26.00 -4.91
C ILE A 320 5.40 26.36 -6.12
N SER A 321 4.52 25.44 -6.50
CA SER A 321 3.47 25.69 -7.49
C SER A 321 2.13 25.85 -6.77
N TYR A 322 1.29 26.74 -7.27
CA TYR A 322 -0.09 26.89 -6.78
C TYR A 322 -1.07 26.82 -7.94
N ILE A 323 -2.19 26.19 -7.69
CA ILE A 323 -3.29 26.10 -8.65
C ILE A 323 -4.50 26.80 -8.03
N LYS A 324 -5.17 27.60 -8.85
CA LYS A 324 -6.46 28.19 -8.50
C LYS A 324 -7.55 27.32 -9.10
N VAL A 325 -8.40 26.79 -8.24
CA VAL A 325 -9.58 26.02 -8.65
C VAL A 325 -10.81 26.80 -8.26
N ASN A 326 -11.64 27.18 -9.24
CA ASN A 326 -12.95 27.74 -8.98
C ASN A 326 -13.93 26.57 -8.82
N LYS A 327 -14.55 26.46 -7.65
CA LYS A 327 -15.65 25.54 -7.43
C LYS A 327 -16.94 26.32 -7.66
N GLU A 328 -17.59 26.06 -8.80
CA GLU A 328 -18.93 26.60 -9.09
C GLU A 328 -20.01 25.97 -8.20
#